data_ef28627eff452eaa9032f1caf71bf01e
#
_entry.id   ef28627eff452eaa9032f1caf71bf01e
#
_cell.length_a   1.000
_cell.length_b   1.000
_cell.length_c   1.000
_cell.angle_alpha   90.00
_cell.angle_beta   90.00
_cell.angle_gamma   90.00
#
_symmetry.space_group_name_H-M   'P 1'
#
loop_
_entity.id
_entity.type
_entity.pdbx_description
1 polymer ?
#
loop_
_entity_poly.entity_id
_entity_poly.type
_entity_poly.pdbx_seq_one_letter_code
_entity_poly.pdbx_strand_id
1 'polypeptide(L)'
;MTVCNIEDCEQSKLEFLNGRRFDVLVNFMTMTFSEKILDMLLAKNTLLVNFPIEDSLMFHLDSRGTLKECMKLLHDHGHTRVGYVSTIDSMRWVNDPRGIAYLDHLRTYGFENRSEYVVFNDDYAKDSSLVGYENGLKLFRAHPEITAVFVSNDIAALGVMRALKELGLRCPEDVSVIGYDGIQIGRLFTPSLTTVGYDNVEYGKEMAKRVIERILHKAPTAEREFIFPAKLILGESVGPCLRK
;
A
#
# COMPACT_ATOMS: atom_id res chain seq x y z
N MET A 1 -3.68 8.57 -23.26
CA MET A 1 -3.06 7.81 -22.15
C MET A 1 -3.54 6.37 -22.26
N THR A 2 -2.63 5.42 -22.30
CA THR A 2 -2.97 3.99 -22.33
C THR A 2 -2.55 3.41 -20.98
N VAL A 3 -3.50 2.79 -20.27
CA VAL A 3 -3.21 2.05 -19.03
C VAL A 3 -3.17 0.57 -19.41
N CYS A 4 -2.08 -0.10 -19.09
CA CYS A 4 -1.90 -1.52 -19.38
C CYS A 4 -1.55 -2.27 -18.11
N ASN A 5 -2.19 -3.43 -17.94
CA ASN A 5 -1.76 -4.40 -16.95
C ASN A 5 -0.85 -5.40 -17.67
N ILE A 6 0.41 -5.48 -17.27
CA ILE A 6 1.40 -6.38 -17.85
C ILE A 6 1.77 -7.38 -16.78
N GLU A 7 1.82 -8.67 -17.12
CA GLU A 7 2.33 -9.68 -16.21
C GLU A 7 3.77 -9.33 -15.78
N ASP A 8 4.08 -9.54 -14.51
CA ASP A 8 5.40 -9.21 -13.95
C ASP A 8 6.45 -10.27 -14.32
N CYS A 9 6.54 -10.58 -15.61
CA CYS A 9 7.61 -11.40 -16.16
C CYS A 9 8.34 -10.63 -17.27
N GLU A 10 9.62 -10.90 -17.46
CA GLU A 10 10.46 -10.19 -18.44
C GLU A 10 9.97 -10.36 -19.87
N GLN A 11 9.50 -11.56 -20.21
CA GLN A 11 9.01 -11.86 -21.55
C GLN A 11 7.78 -11.00 -21.92
N SER A 12 6.79 -10.93 -21.04
CA SER A 12 5.58 -10.11 -21.24
C SER A 12 5.91 -8.61 -21.35
N LYS A 13 6.85 -8.12 -20.51
CA LYS A 13 7.33 -6.74 -20.58
C LYS A 13 8.01 -6.45 -21.92
N LEU A 14 8.92 -7.31 -22.37
CA LEU A 14 9.60 -7.16 -23.65
C LEU A 14 8.63 -7.20 -24.83
N GLU A 15 7.69 -8.13 -24.86
CA GLU A 15 6.68 -8.22 -25.91
C GLU A 15 5.81 -6.97 -25.98
N PHE A 16 5.38 -6.45 -24.82
CA PHE A 16 4.58 -5.23 -24.76
C PHE A 16 5.36 -4.00 -25.22
N LEU A 17 6.62 -3.86 -24.81
CA LEU A 17 7.44 -2.68 -25.06
C LEU A 17 8.14 -2.72 -26.41
N ASN A 18 8.31 -3.91 -27.01
CA ASN A 18 8.98 -4.07 -28.29
C ASN A 18 8.17 -3.44 -29.42
N GLY A 19 8.85 -2.73 -30.32
CA GLY A 19 8.23 -2.07 -31.48
C GLY A 19 7.35 -0.85 -31.14
N ARG A 20 7.09 -0.55 -29.87
CA ARG A 20 6.31 0.62 -29.44
C ARG A 20 7.20 1.78 -29.06
N ARG A 21 6.71 2.99 -29.28
CA ARG A 21 7.30 4.23 -28.78
C ARG A 21 6.39 4.86 -27.75
N PHE A 22 6.97 5.28 -26.66
CA PHE A 22 6.29 6.01 -25.58
C PHE A 22 7.08 7.29 -25.31
N ASP A 23 6.38 8.41 -25.16
CA ASP A 23 7.00 9.64 -24.68
C ASP A 23 7.31 9.51 -23.18
N VAL A 24 6.42 8.82 -22.45
CA VAL A 24 6.52 8.60 -21.01
C VAL A 24 6.09 7.18 -20.67
N LEU A 25 6.76 6.57 -19.72
CA LEU A 25 6.32 5.35 -19.03
C LEU A 25 6.28 5.60 -17.53
N VAL A 26 5.13 5.41 -16.93
CA VAL A 26 4.91 5.57 -15.47
C VAL A 26 4.76 4.21 -14.83
N ASN A 27 5.60 3.92 -13.85
CA ASN A 27 5.51 2.71 -13.04
C ASN A 27 4.71 3.02 -11.76
N PHE A 28 3.44 2.63 -11.70
CA PHE A 28 2.60 2.72 -10.51
C PHE A 28 2.68 1.49 -9.60
N MET A 29 3.16 0.40 -10.17
CA MET A 29 3.37 -0.86 -9.45
C MET A 29 4.85 -0.96 -9.10
N THR A 30 5.20 -1.63 -8.04
CA THR A 30 6.59 -1.92 -7.70
C THR A 30 7.21 -2.97 -8.64
N MET A 31 6.89 -2.87 -9.95
CA MET A 31 7.44 -3.77 -10.96
C MET A 31 8.93 -3.53 -11.11
N THR A 32 9.67 -4.61 -11.13
CA THR A 32 11.09 -4.59 -11.45
C THR A 32 11.30 -4.68 -12.97
N PHE A 33 12.31 -4.00 -13.45
CA PHE A 33 12.70 -4.03 -14.86
C PHE A 33 14.18 -4.39 -14.96
N SER A 34 14.52 -5.30 -15.88
CA SER A 34 15.92 -5.63 -16.13
C SER A 34 16.66 -4.44 -16.76
N GLU A 35 17.97 -4.37 -16.57
CA GLU A 35 18.84 -3.37 -17.22
C GLU A 35 18.60 -3.32 -18.73
N LYS A 36 18.45 -4.47 -19.38
CA LYS A 36 18.15 -4.58 -20.82
C LYS A 36 16.87 -3.84 -21.22
N ILE A 37 15.81 -3.93 -20.42
CA ILE A 37 14.55 -3.21 -20.69
C ILE A 37 14.73 -1.73 -20.46
N LEU A 38 15.43 -1.34 -19.39
CA LEU A 38 15.70 0.07 -19.08
C LEU A 38 16.54 0.71 -20.19
N ASP A 39 17.60 0.06 -20.63
CA ASP A 39 18.44 0.53 -21.74
C ASP A 39 17.65 0.71 -23.05
N MET A 40 16.77 -0.25 -23.35
CA MET A 40 15.90 -0.18 -24.52
C MET A 40 14.94 1.03 -24.46
N LEU A 41 14.39 1.34 -23.29
CA LEU A 41 13.48 2.49 -23.09
C LEU A 41 14.24 3.81 -23.17
N LEU A 42 15.41 3.88 -22.55
CA LEU A 42 16.29 5.06 -22.62
C LEU A 42 16.79 5.33 -24.04
N ALA A 43 17.16 4.29 -24.78
CA ALA A 43 17.55 4.41 -26.19
C ALA A 43 16.42 4.96 -27.09
N LYS A 44 15.16 4.83 -26.67
CA LYS A 44 14.00 5.40 -27.37
C LYS A 44 13.64 6.82 -26.91
N ASN A 45 14.43 7.43 -26.01
CA ASN A 45 14.16 8.71 -25.36
C ASN A 45 12.81 8.74 -24.61
N THR A 46 12.44 7.63 -23.98
CA THR A 46 11.24 7.53 -23.16
C THR A 46 11.52 8.14 -21.80
N LEU A 47 10.72 9.10 -21.36
CA LEU A 47 10.77 9.62 -19.99
C LEU A 47 10.26 8.56 -19.04
N LEU A 48 11.09 8.16 -18.06
CA LEU A 48 10.74 7.18 -17.06
C LEU A 48 10.28 7.88 -15.78
N VAL A 49 9.20 7.39 -15.16
CA VAL A 49 8.62 7.92 -13.92
C VAL A 49 8.44 6.76 -12.92
N ASN A 50 8.94 6.94 -11.71
CA ASN A 50 8.99 5.92 -10.66
C ASN A 50 9.80 4.67 -11.04
N PHE A 51 10.90 4.86 -11.75
CA PHE A 51 11.90 3.84 -11.99
C PHE A 51 13.15 4.12 -11.14
N PRO A 52 13.81 3.09 -10.59
CA PRO A 52 14.97 3.27 -9.72
C PRO A 52 16.26 3.53 -10.53
N ILE A 53 16.25 4.59 -11.35
CA ILE A 53 17.37 5.04 -12.14
C ILE A 53 17.55 6.56 -12.02
N GLU A 54 18.76 7.03 -12.28
CA GLU A 54 19.15 8.43 -12.03
C GLU A 54 18.32 9.46 -12.81
N ASP A 55 17.90 9.16 -14.05
CA ASP A 55 17.13 10.07 -14.90
C ASP A 55 15.61 9.95 -14.77
N SER A 56 15.12 9.17 -13.82
CA SER A 56 13.69 9.04 -13.55
C SER A 56 13.15 10.22 -12.74
N LEU A 57 11.89 10.61 -13.00
CA LEU A 57 11.13 11.42 -12.05
C LEU A 57 10.54 10.50 -10.99
N MET A 58 10.80 10.79 -9.72
CA MET A 58 10.35 9.97 -8.59
C MET A 58 9.26 10.69 -7.81
N PHE A 59 8.13 10.04 -7.62
CA PHE A 59 7.01 10.54 -6.83
C PHE A 59 6.79 9.63 -5.63
N HIS A 60 7.09 10.12 -4.45
CA HIS A 60 7.03 9.38 -3.21
C HIS A 60 5.84 9.82 -2.36
N LEU A 61 5.23 8.86 -1.68
CA LEU A 61 4.28 9.15 -0.63
C LEU A 61 5.01 9.12 0.72
N ASP A 62 5.02 10.24 1.43
CA ASP A 62 5.51 10.26 2.80
C ASP A 62 4.39 9.86 3.76
N SER A 63 4.35 8.58 4.07
CA SER A 63 3.40 8.01 5.03
C SER A 63 4.04 7.65 6.37
N ARG A 64 5.34 7.86 6.54
CA ARG A 64 6.07 7.42 7.74
C ARG A 64 5.50 8.02 9.03
N GLY A 65 5.28 9.33 9.04
CA GLY A 65 4.65 10.02 10.16
C GLY A 65 3.23 9.54 10.43
N THR A 66 2.45 9.36 9.37
CA THR A 66 1.05 8.91 9.44
C THR A 66 0.92 7.46 9.91
N LEU A 67 1.83 6.58 9.49
CA LEU A 67 1.89 5.19 9.99
C LEU A 67 2.18 5.15 11.49
N LYS A 68 3.05 6.04 11.98
CA LYS A 68 3.26 6.23 13.42
C LYS A 68 1.99 6.69 14.13
N GLU A 69 1.23 7.62 13.55
CA GLU A 69 -0.06 8.07 14.09
C GLU A 69 -1.08 6.93 14.16
N CYS A 70 -1.13 6.05 13.16
CA CYS A 70 -1.98 4.85 13.18
C CYS A 70 -1.67 3.95 14.36
N MET A 71 -0.39 3.63 14.56
CA MET A 71 0.01 2.76 15.67
C MET A 71 -0.20 3.43 17.02
N LYS A 72 0.02 4.75 17.11
CA LYS A 72 -0.31 5.53 18.30
C LYS A 72 -1.81 5.50 18.59
N LEU A 73 -2.65 5.63 17.58
CA LEU A 73 -4.12 5.55 17.72
C LEU A 73 -4.53 4.21 18.35
N LEU A 74 -3.99 3.09 17.87
CA LEU A 74 -4.28 1.77 18.44
C LEU A 74 -3.80 1.65 19.90
N HIS A 75 -2.61 2.16 20.19
CA HIS A 75 -2.07 2.18 21.55
C HIS A 75 -2.95 3.02 22.48
N ASP A 76 -3.34 4.22 22.09
CA ASP A 76 -4.18 5.12 22.88
C ASP A 76 -5.57 4.53 23.14
N HIS A 77 -6.06 3.62 22.29
CA HIS A 77 -7.28 2.84 22.48
C HIS A 77 -7.08 1.56 23.30
N GLY A 78 -5.86 1.32 23.81
CA GLY A 78 -5.55 0.22 24.72
C GLY A 78 -5.27 -1.11 24.03
N HIS A 79 -5.07 -1.15 22.73
CA HIS A 79 -4.67 -2.37 22.04
C HIS A 79 -3.21 -2.72 22.36
N THR A 80 -2.93 -4.00 22.56
CA THR A 80 -1.59 -4.55 22.78
C THR A 80 -1.26 -5.69 21.81
N ARG A 81 -2.29 -6.29 21.19
CA ARG A 81 -2.17 -7.39 20.23
C ARG A 81 -2.70 -6.95 18.89
N VAL A 82 -1.77 -6.56 18.03
CA VAL A 82 -2.05 -5.99 16.72
C VAL A 82 -1.53 -6.93 15.64
N GLY A 83 -2.43 -7.39 14.77
CA GLY A 83 -2.08 -8.21 13.61
C GLY A 83 -1.72 -7.37 12.39
N TYR A 84 -1.15 -8.01 11.38
CA TYR A 84 -0.89 -7.42 10.06
C TYR A 84 -1.35 -8.37 8.95
N VAL A 85 -2.14 -7.84 8.02
CA VAL A 85 -2.53 -8.57 6.80
C VAL A 85 -1.87 -7.90 5.60
N SER A 86 -0.95 -8.64 4.96
CA SER A 86 -0.21 -8.20 3.78
C SER A 86 -0.85 -8.71 2.50
N THR A 87 -0.89 -7.87 1.47
CA THR A 87 -1.26 -8.26 0.10
C THR A 87 -0.06 -8.64 -0.76
N ILE A 88 1.15 -8.60 -0.18
CA ILE A 88 2.39 -9.02 -0.82
C ILE A 88 3.05 -10.13 0.02
N ASP A 89 4.00 -10.86 -0.59
CA ASP A 89 4.75 -11.91 0.07
C ASP A 89 5.71 -11.39 1.15
N SER A 90 6.25 -12.31 1.93
CA SER A 90 7.17 -12.01 3.02
C SER A 90 8.49 -11.38 2.56
N MET A 91 8.98 -11.73 1.35
CA MET A 91 10.25 -11.22 0.83
C MET A 91 10.16 -9.74 0.44
N ARG A 92 9.03 -9.34 -0.16
CA ARG A 92 8.77 -7.93 -0.50
C ARG A 92 8.39 -7.11 0.72
N TRP A 93 7.66 -7.71 1.66
CA TRP A 93 7.14 -7.03 2.84
C TRP A 93 8.23 -6.46 3.76
N VAL A 94 9.38 -7.13 3.88
CA VAL A 94 10.51 -6.66 4.72
C VAL A 94 11.10 -5.33 4.22
N ASN A 95 10.87 -4.97 2.97
CA ASN A 95 11.26 -3.70 2.36
C ASN A 95 10.09 -2.74 2.12
N ASP A 96 8.86 -3.15 2.45
CA ASP A 96 7.67 -2.32 2.33
C ASP A 96 7.62 -1.28 3.45
N PRO A 97 7.46 0.01 3.16
CA PRO A 97 7.40 1.06 4.19
C PRO A 97 6.34 0.79 5.27
N ARG A 98 5.23 0.14 4.92
CA ARG A 98 4.14 -0.22 5.84
C ARG A 98 4.56 -1.31 6.80
N GLY A 99 5.23 -2.35 6.28
CA GLY A 99 5.78 -3.45 7.08
C GLY A 99 6.87 -2.98 8.03
N ILE A 100 7.79 -2.17 7.52
CA ILE A 100 8.87 -1.55 8.33
C ILE A 100 8.26 -0.71 9.46
N ALA A 101 7.32 0.18 9.15
CA ALA A 101 6.68 1.02 10.16
C ALA A 101 5.90 0.20 11.20
N TYR A 102 5.21 -0.87 10.77
CA TYR A 102 4.55 -1.77 11.71
C TYR A 102 5.54 -2.37 12.70
N LEU A 103 6.64 -2.97 12.22
CA LEU A 103 7.67 -3.59 13.07
C LEU A 103 8.34 -2.59 14.02
N ASP A 104 8.70 -1.40 13.52
CA ASP A 104 9.35 -0.35 14.32
C ASP A 104 8.44 0.13 15.46
N HIS A 105 7.14 0.22 15.19
CA HIS A 105 6.20 0.74 16.16
C HIS A 105 5.66 -0.30 17.14
N LEU A 106 5.75 -1.61 16.83
CA LEU A 106 5.48 -2.65 17.82
C LEU A 106 6.32 -2.43 19.09
N ARG A 107 7.63 -2.16 18.92
CA ARG A 107 8.54 -1.90 20.04
C ARG A 107 8.27 -0.54 20.69
N THR A 108 8.03 0.49 19.88
CA THR A 108 7.85 1.86 20.36
C THR A 108 6.65 1.98 21.31
N TYR A 109 5.57 1.27 21.03
CA TYR A 109 4.33 1.32 21.80
C TYR A 109 4.10 0.09 22.70
N GLY A 110 5.05 -0.84 22.77
CA GLY A 110 4.95 -2.01 23.65
C GLY A 110 3.90 -3.03 23.20
N PHE A 111 3.59 -3.11 21.92
CA PHE A 111 2.73 -4.16 21.38
C PHE A 111 3.43 -5.53 21.43
N GLU A 112 2.65 -6.60 21.50
CA GLU A 112 3.19 -7.95 21.41
C GLU A 112 3.80 -8.18 20.02
N ASN A 113 5.10 -8.51 19.99
CA ASN A 113 5.83 -8.78 18.75
C ASN A 113 5.85 -10.29 18.48
N ARG A 114 4.90 -10.76 17.71
CA ARG A 114 4.78 -12.17 17.29
C ARG A 114 4.75 -12.27 15.78
N SER A 115 5.62 -13.09 15.21
CA SER A 115 5.68 -13.33 13.75
C SER A 115 4.41 -13.94 13.20
N GLU A 116 3.73 -14.75 13.99
CA GLU A 116 2.46 -15.39 13.64
C GLU A 116 1.27 -14.42 13.51
N TYR A 117 1.41 -13.18 14.02
CA TYR A 117 0.40 -12.12 13.84
C TYR A 117 0.49 -11.44 12.47
N VAL A 118 1.44 -11.85 11.63
CA VAL A 118 1.60 -11.33 10.26
C VAL A 118 1.25 -12.41 9.26
N VAL A 119 0.29 -12.11 8.37
CA VAL A 119 -0.13 -13.03 7.30
C VAL A 119 0.19 -12.40 5.95
N PHE A 120 0.82 -13.19 5.08
CA PHE A 120 1.27 -12.77 3.76
C PHE A 120 0.39 -13.34 2.65
N ASN A 121 0.47 -12.70 1.48
CA ASN A 121 -0.11 -13.22 0.26
C ASN A 121 0.97 -13.95 -0.56
N ASP A 122 0.79 -15.25 -0.76
CA ASP A 122 1.67 -16.09 -1.58
C ASP A 122 1.07 -16.39 -2.97
N ASP A 123 -0.12 -15.85 -3.28
CA ASP A 123 -0.83 -16.07 -4.54
C ASP A 123 -1.20 -14.74 -5.22
N TYR A 124 -0.37 -14.32 -6.16
CA TYR A 124 -0.55 -13.07 -6.90
C TYR A 124 -1.71 -13.06 -7.91
N ALA A 125 -2.32 -14.21 -8.17
CA ALA A 125 -3.51 -14.29 -9.03
C ALA A 125 -4.77 -13.78 -8.31
N LYS A 126 -4.73 -13.68 -6.98
CA LYS A 126 -5.87 -13.20 -6.17
C LYS A 126 -5.92 -11.67 -6.10
N ASP A 127 -7.11 -11.13 -6.22
CA ASP A 127 -7.32 -9.72 -5.93
C ASP A 127 -7.21 -9.43 -4.42
N SER A 128 -6.91 -8.17 -4.09
CA SER A 128 -6.69 -7.74 -2.70
C SER A 128 -7.87 -8.02 -1.78
N SER A 129 -9.11 -7.97 -2.26
CA SER A 129 -10.29 -8.20 -1.43
C SER A 129 -10.37 -9.66 -0.97
N LEU A 130 -10.09 -10.57 -1.88
CA LEU A 130 -10.06 -12.01 -1.58
C LEU A 130 -8.89 -12.37 -0.65
N VAL A 131 -7.71 -11.78 -0.91
CA VAL A 131 -6.54 -11.93 -0.02
C VAL A 131 -6.89 -11.44 1.40
N GLY A 132 -7.48 -10.26 1.54
CA GLY A 132 -7.90 -9.72 2.83
C GLY A 132 -8.90 -10.62 3.54
N TYR A 133 -9.88 -11.16 2.81
CA TYR A 133 -10.88 -12.05 3.38
C TYR A 133 -10.28 -13.38 3.86
N GLU A 134 -9.54 -14.10 3.01
CA GLU A 134 -8.96 -15.40 3.35
C GLU A 134 -7.91 -15.29 4.45
N ASN A 135 -7.02 -14.30 4.36
CA ASN A 135 -6.00 -14.05 5.37
C ASN A 135 -6.59 -13.54 6.69
N GLY A 136 -7.67 -12.77 6.63
CA GLY A 136 -8.44 -12.39 7.80
C GLY A 136 -9.02 -13.60 8.52
N LEU A 137 -9.68 -14.52 7.79
CA LEU A 137 -10.18 -15.78 8.37
C LEU A 137 -9.07 -16.60 9.00
N LYS A 138 -7.92 -16.74 8.30
CA LYS A 138 -6.76 -17.49 8.80
C LYS A 138 -6.21 -16.87 10.08
N LEU A 139 -5.99 -15.56 10.09
CA LEU A 139 -5.41 -14.83 11.21
C LEU A 139 -6.29 -14.94 12.46
N PHE A 140 -7.57 -14.60 12.37
CA PHE A 140 -8.46 -14.54 13.52
C PHE A 140 -8.93 -15.90 14.03
N ARG A 141 -8.90 -16.95 13.20
CA ARG A 141 -9.11 -18.33 13.67
C ARG A 141 -7.91 -18.87 14.46
N ALA A 142 -6.69 -18.53 14.01
CA ALA A 142 -5.46 -18.96 14.67
C ALA A 142 -5.16 -18.13 15.94
N HIS A 143 -5.49 -16.84 15.91
CA HIS A 143 -5.14 -15.85 16.92
C HIS A 143 -6.35 -15.03 17.35
N PRO A 144 -7.33 -15.66 18.05
CA PRO A 144 -8.54 -14.97 18.49
C PRO A 144 -8.27 -13.88 19.55
N GLU A 145 -7.08 -13.83 20.12
CA GLU A 145 -6.64 -12.80 21.06
C GLU A 145 -6.30 -11.45 20.40
N ILE A 146 -6.11 -11.40 19.08
CA ILE A 146 -5.83 -10.15 18.35
C ILE A 146 -7.05 -9.22 18.46
N THR A 147 -6.79 -7.96 18.82
CA THR A 147 -7.84 -6.95 19.03
C THR A 147 -7.77 -5.79 18.03
N ALA A 148 -6.72 -5.71 17.24
CA ALA A 148 -6.59 -4.76 16.14
C ALA A 148 -5.80 -5.37 15.00
N VAL A 149 -6.01 -4.87 13.78
CA VAL A 149 -5.25 -5.28 12.60
C VAL A 149 -4.95 -4.08 11.70
N PHE A 150 -3.70 -4.01 11.27
CA PHE A 150 -3.28 -3.12 10.20
C PHE A 150 -3.26 -3.90 8.88
N VAL A 151 -3.88 -3.38 7.84
CA VAL A 151 -4.01 -4.04 6.54
C VAL A 151 -3.30 -3.22 5.48
N SER A 152 -2.53 -3.87 4.62
CA SER A 152 -1.64 -3.20 3.67
C SER A 152 -2.33 -2.33 2.61
N ASN A 153 -3.63 -2.54 2.35
CA ASN A 153 -4.45 -1.63 1.54
C ASN A 153 -5.94 -1.70 1.93
N ASP A 154 -6.70 -0.70 1.51
CA ASP A 154 -8.11 -0.54 1.87
C ASP A 154 -9.01 -1.65 1.28
N ILE A 155 -8.73 -2.11 0.07
CA ILE A 155 -9.52 -3.19 -0.56
C ILE A 155 -9.37 -4.49 0.26
N ALA A 156 -8.16 -4.81 0.69
CA ALA A 156 -7.93 -5.95 1.58
C ALA A 156 -8.55 -5.73 2.98
N ALA A 157 -8.53 -4.47 3.49
CA ALA A 157 -9.17 -4.16 4.77
C ALA A 157 -10.68 -4.42 4.73
N LEU A 158 -11.36 -4.10 3.63
CA LEU A 158 -12.78 -4.46 3.45
C LEU A 158 -12.99 -5.98 3.42
N GLY A 159 -12.04 -6.73 2.83
CA GLY A 159 -12.03 -8.20 2.88
C GLY A 159 -11.88 -8.72 4.32
N VAL A 160 -10.97 -8.14 5.10
CA VAL A 160 -10.80 -8.47 6.53
C VAL A 160 -12.08 -8.17 7.31
N MET A 161 -12.73 -7.03 7.10
CA MET A 161 -13.99 -6.69 7.77
C MET A 161 -15.10 -7.71 7.44
N ARG A 162 -15.12 -8.21 6.19
CA ARG A 162 -16.02 -9.30 5.78
C ARG A 162 -15.71 -10.60 6.54
N ALA A 163 -14.42 -10.95 6.71
CA ALA A 163 -13.98 -12.12 7.47
C ALA A 163 -14.39 -12.01 8.95
N LEU A 164 -14.19 -10.84 9.57
CA LEU A 164 -14.63 -10.60 10.96
C LEU A 164 -16.13 -10.84 11.11
N LYS A 165 -16.95 -10.29 10.22
CA LYS A 165 -18.40 -10.51 10.24
C LYS A 165 -18.79 -11.98 10.15
N GLU A 166 -18.10 -12.77 9.32
CA GLU A 166 -18.34 -14.22 9.20
C GLU A 166 -17.97 -14.97 10.48
N LEU A 167 -16.91 -14.54 11.18
CA LEU A 167 -16.48 -15.09 12.45
C LEU A 167 -17.33 -14.62 13.64
N GLY A 168 -18.34 -13.77 13.41
CA GLY A 168 -19.17 -13.19 14.47
C GLY A 168 -18.45 -12.11 15.29
N LEU A 169 -17.32 -11.59 14.79
CA LEU A 169 -16.56 -10.50 15.40
C LEU A 169 -17.03 -9.15 14.87
N ARG A 170 -17.22 -8.20 15.78
CA ARG A 170 -17.67 -6.84 15.44
C ARG A 170 -16.47 -5.92 15.25
N CYS A 171 -16.55 -5.08 14.24
CA CYS A 171 -15.63 -3.98 14.00
C CYS A 171 -16.37 -2.68 14.33
N PRO A 172 -15.85 -1.82 15.22
CA PRO A 172 -14.56 -1.91 15.92
C PRO A 172 -14.60 -2.61 17.29
N GLU A 173 -15.78 -3.02 17.81
CA GLU A 173 -15.98 -3.40 19.23
C GLU A 173 -15.13 -4.61 19.65
N ASP A 174 -14.93 -5.59 18.78
CA ASP A 174 -14.12 -6.77 19.04
C ASP A 174 -12.73 -6.68 18.39
N VAL A 175 -12.66 -6.07 17.20
CA VAL A 175 -11.42 -5.88 16.44
C VAL A 175 -11.42 -4.54 15.71
N SER A 176 -10.45 -3.71 16.01
CA SER A 176 -10.18 -2.48 15.25
C SER A 176 -9.45 -2.78 13.93
N VAL A 177 -9.82 -2.08 12.85
CA VAL A 177 -9.23 -2.25 11.52
C VAL A 177 -8.70 -0.93 11.00
N ILE A 178 -7.43 -0.92 10.55
CA ILE A 178 -6.83 0.21 9.84
C ILE A 178 -6.39 -0.26 8.45
N GLY A 179 -6.76 0.51 7.43
CA GLY A 179 -6.35 0.30 6.04
C GLY A 179 -5.24 1.24 5.57
N TYR A 180 -5.00 1.24 4.27
CA TYR A 180 -4.04 2.10 3.58
C TYR A 180 -4.54 2.34 2.15
N ASP A 181 -4.40 3.54 1.62
CA ASP A 181 -4.68 4.14 0.31
C ASP A 181 -5.72 5.25 0.35
N GLY A 182 -6.61 5.31 1.33
CA GLY A 182 -7.63 6.35 1.46
C GLY A 182 -8.70 6.30 0.38
N ILE A 183 -9.05 5.10 -0.13
CA ILE A 183 -10.02 4.96 -1.21
C ILE A 183 -11.44 5.37 -0.78
N GLN A 184 -12.17 5.99 -1.69
CA GLN A 184 -13.50 6.53 -1.40
C GLN A 184 -14.50 5.48 -0.92
N ILE A 185 -14.43 4.26 -1.44
CA ILE A 185 -15.38 3.21 -1.07
C ILE A 185 -15.27 2.82 0.43
N GLY A 186 -14.09 2.91 1.04
CA GLY A 186 -13.90 2.63 2.47
C GLY A 186 -14.74 3.54 3.38
N ARG A 187 -15.06 4.77 2.91
CA ARG A 187 -15.93 5.73 3.63
C ARG A 187 -17.41 5.38 3.56
N LEU A 188 -17.81 4.55 2.59
CA LEU A 188 -19.20 4.16 2.36
C LEU A 188 -19.57 2.84 3.08
N PHE A 189 -18.57 2.16 3.64
CA PHE A 189 -18.83 0.96 4.45
C PHE A 189 -19.35 1.32 5.85
N THR A 190 -19.96 0.34 6.50
CA THR A 190 -20.40 0.44 7.88
C THR A 190 -19.79 -0.72 8.68
N PRO A 191 -18.88 -0.42 9.63
CA PRO A 191 -18.32 0.90 9.94
C PRO A 191 -17.44 1.45 8.81
N SER A 192 -17.34 2.79 8.70
CA SER A 192 -16.43 3.46 7.76
C SER A 192 -14.97 3.20 8.14
N LEU A 193 -14.11 3.00 7.14
CA LEU A 193 -12.73 2.55 7.35
C LEU A 193 -11.81 3.71 7.78
N THR A 194 -11.10 3.53 8.89
CA THR A 194 -9.93 4.33 9.26
C THR A 194 -8.76 3.92 8.39
N THR A 195 -8.09 4.86 7.73
CA THR A 195 -7.06 4.55 6.73
C THR A 195 -5.99 5.62 6.62
N VAL A 196 -4.83 5.25 6.12
CA VAL A 196 -3.81 6.18 5.63
C VAL A 196 -4.15 6.54 4.20
N GLY A 197 -4.34 7.81 3.92
CA GLY A 197 -4.70 8.26 2.58
C GLY A 197 -3.97 9.52 2.15
N TYR A 198 -4.13 9.88 0.89
CA TYR A 198 -3.62 11.10 0.29
C TYR A 198 -4.63 11.61 -0.75
N ASP A 199 -4.45 12.85 -1.19
CA ASP A 199 -5.28 13.39 -2.27
C ASP A 199 -4.82 12.82 -3.62
N ASN A 200 -5.46 11.73 -4.05
CA ASN A 200 -5.15 11.03 -5.29
C ASN A 200 -5.29 11.93 -6.53
N VAL A 201 -6.22 12.90 -6.48
CA VAL A 201 -6.47 13.82 -7.59
C VAL A 201 -5.35 14.82 -7.68
N GLU A 202 -4.96 15.41 -6.55
CA GLU A 202 -3.86 16.38 -6.50
C GLU A 202 -2.52 15.72 -6.82
N TYR A 203 -2.28 14.52 -6.30
CA TYR A 203 -1.10 13.70 -6.66
C TYR A 203 -1.02 13.48 -8.17
N GLY A 204 -2.12 13.04 -8.80
CA GLY A 204 -2.17 12.82 -10.24
C GLY A 204 -1.97 14.09 -11.06
N LYS A 205 -2.54 15.23 -10.63
CA LYS A 205 -2.37 16.52 -11.29
C LYS A 205 -0.92 17.00 -11.23
N GLU A 206 -0.29 16.94 -10.06
CA GLU A 206 1.09 17.39 -9.91
C GLU A 206 2.05 16.48 -10.69
N MET A 207 1.85 15.16 -10.66
CA MET A 207 2.62 14.23 -11.50
C MET A 207 2.48 14.58 -12.98
N ALA A 208 1.26 14.75 -13.48
CA ALA A 208 1.02 15.11 -14.88
C ALA A 208 1.68 16.42 -15.24
N LYS A 209 1.57 17.44 -14.40
CA LYS A 209 2.21 18.75 -14.59
C LYS A 209 3.73 18.62 -14.75
N ARG A 210 4.41 17.94 -13.82
CA ARG A 210 5.86 17.74 -13.84
C ARG A 210 6.33 16.95 -15.07
N VAL A 211 5.57 15.93 -15.43
CA VAL A 211 5.83 15.12 -16.63
C VAL A 211 5.72 15.97 -17.90
N ILE A 212 4.65 16.78 -18.02
CA ILE A 212 4.45 17.67 -19.18
C ILE A 212 5.55 18.74 -19.25
N GLU A 213 5.91 19.37 -18.15
CA GLU A 213 6.99 20.34 -18.06
C GLU A 213 8.32 19.72 -18.54
N ARG A 214 8.61 18.48 -18.10
CA ARG A 214 9.82 17.76 -18.50
C ARG A 214 9.88 17.47 -20.00
N ILE A 215 8.75 17.07 -20.61
CA ILE A 215 8.66 16.78 -22.04
C ILE A 215 8.83 18.06 -22.87
N LEU A 216 8.13 19.13 -22.49
CA LEU A 216 8.11 20.38 -23.26
C LEU A 216 9.43 21.12 -23.20
N HIS A 217 10.05 21.20 -22.05
CA HIS A 217 11.27 22.01 -21.86
C HIS A 217 12.57 21.29 -22.18
N LYS A 218 12.54 19.96 -22.35
CA LYS A 218 13.70 19.09 -22.65
C LYS A 218 14.95 19.34 -21.77
N ALA A 219 14.79 20.15 -20.72
CA ALA A 219 15.87 20.48 -19.82
C ALA A 219 15.81 19.55 -18.60
N PRO A 220 16.96 19.09 -18.05
CA PRO A 220 16.98 18.45 -16.76
C PRO A 220 16.46 19.46 -15.73
N THR A 221 15.28 19.24 -15.18
CA THR A 221 14.88 19.95 -13.96
C THR A 221 15.83 19.49 -12.87
N ALA A 222 16.35 20.42 -12.08
CA ALA A 222 17.22 20.07 -10.94
C ALA A 222 16.49 19.19 -9.92
N GLU A 223 15.16 19.30 -9.86
CA GLU A 223 14.30 18.55 -8.98
C GLU A 223 13.75 17.31 -9.68
N ARG A 224 14.08 16.15 -9.14
CA ARG A 224 13.67 14.84 -9.67
C ARG A 224 12.81 14.05 -8.70
N GLU A 225 12.81 14.43 -7.42
CA GLU A 225 12.05 13.78 -6.36
C GLU A 225 10.95 14.69 -5.84
N PHE A 226 9.73 14.17 -5.81
CA PHE A 226 8.54 14.87 -5.36
C PHE A 226 7.90 14.07 -4.23
N ILE A 227 7.71 14.71 -3.09
CA ILE A 227 7.21 14.07 -1.87
C ILE A 227 5.80 14.57 -1.58
N PHE A 228 4.84 13.66 -1.48
CA PHE A 228 3.45 13.95 -1.14
C PHE A 228 3.14 13.43 0.27
N PRO A 229 2.61 14.28 1.16
CA PRO A 229 2.26 13.85 2.50
C PRO A 229 1.01 12.99 2.49
N ALA A 230 1.06 11.86 3.18
CA ALA A 230 -0.11 11.09 3.55
C ALA A 230 -0.79 11.70 4.79
N LYS A 231 -2.04 11.31 5.03
CA LYS A 231 -2.86 11.75 6.18
C LYS A 231 -3.59 10.57 6.78
N LEU A 232 -3.74 10.58 8.09
CA LEU A 232 -4.66 9.68 8.77
C LEU A 232 -6.10 10.17 8.54
N ILE A 233 -6.90 9.32 7.93
CA ILE A 233 -8.33 9.56 7.69
C ILE A 233 -9.08 8.71 8.70
N LEU A 234 -9.65 9.34 9.70
CA LEU A 234 -10.42 8.67 10.73
C LEU A 234 -11.79 8.24 10.18
N GLY A 235 -12.13 6.99 10.43
CA GLY A 235 -13.44 6.40 10.23
C GLY A 235 -13.95 5.81 11.54
N GLU A 236 -14.90 4.89 11.43
CA GLU A 236 -15.55 4.24 12.58
C GLU A 236 -14.93 2.87 12.89
N SER A 237 -13.99 2.38 12.08
CA SER A 237 -13.41 1.03 12.21
C SER A 237 -12.35 0.89 13.31
N VAL A 238 -12.07 1.94 14.07
CA VAL A 238 -11.15 1.91 15.21
C VAL A 238 -11.92 2.37 16.46
N GLY A 239 -11.82 1.60 17.54
CA GLY A 239 -12.46 1.89 18.80
C GLY A 239 -11.65 1.38 20.00
N PRO A 240 -12.11 1.63 21.23
CA PRO A 240 -11.44 1.16 22.45
C PRO A 240 -11.33 -0.35 22.51
N CYS A 241 -10.18 -0.85 22.97
CA CYS A 241 -9.98 -2.27 23.23
C CYS A 241 -10.83 -2.70 24.43
N LEU A 242 -11.91 -3.43 24.20
CA LEU A 242 -12.82 -3.96 25.25
C LEU A 242 -12.43 -5.37 25.69
N ARG A 243 -11.53 -6.04 24.97
CA ARG A 243 -11.07 -7.42 25.25
C ARG A 243 -9.67 -7.35 25.86
N LYS A 244 -9.54 -7.91 27.08
CA LYS A 244 -8.26 -8.00 27.79
C LYS A 244 -7.56 -9.32 27.49
#